data_da51bb21e9dbce8595df75a71a955f90
#
_entry.id   da51bb21e9dbce8595df75a71a955f90
#
_cell.length_a   1.000
_cell.length_b   1.000
_cell.length_c   1.000
_cell.angle_alpha   90.00
_cell.angle_beta   90.00
_cell.angle_gamma   90.00
#
_symmetry.space_group_name_H-M   'P 1'
#
loop_
_entity.id
_entity.type
_entity.pdbx_description
1 polymer ?
#
loop_
_entity_poly.entity_id
_entity_poly.type
_entity_poly.pdbx_seq_one_letter_code
_entity_poly.pdbx_strand_id
1 'polypeptide(L)'
;MATIYIVEDDINIREIERYALKNSGYEVEEFEGSAPFFKRLEKNIPSLILLDIMLPGEDGLDILTRIRADKATADVPVIMVTAKTSELDKVKGLDLGADDYITKPFGVMELISRVKAL
;
A
#
# COMPACT_ATOMS: atom_id res chain seq x y z
N MET A 1 -14.71 1.81 -11.80
CA MET A 1 -13.36 2.38 -11.70
C MET A 1 -12.66 1.83 -10.47
N ALA A 2 -11.41 1.42 -10.63
CA ALA A 2 -10.69 0.82 -9.52
C ALA A 2 -10.29 1.86 -8.48
N THR A 3 -10.41 1.48 -7.21
CA THR A 3 -10.03 2.33 -6.09
C THR A 3 -8.78 1.80 -5.43
N ILE A 4 -7.82 2.68 -5.18
CA ILE A 4 -6.56 2.35 -4.52
C ILE A 4 -6.51 3.07 -3.18
N TYR A 5 -6.18 2.34 -2.12
CA TYR A 5 -5.94 2.93 -0.80
C TYR A 5 -4.44 3.09 -0.59
N ILE A 6 -4.03 4.27 -0.14
CA ILE A 6 -2.63 4.59 0.17
C ILE A 6 -2.51 4.76 1.67
N VAL A 7 -1.61 4.01 2.30
CA VAL A 7 -1.28 4.16 3.72
C VAL A 7 0.17 4.64 3.81
N GLU A 8 0.34 5.93 4.04
CA GLU A 8 1.61 6.62 4.03
C GLU A 8 1.53 7.86 4.92
N ASP A 9 2.44 8.00 5.88
CA ASP A 9 2.44 9.15 6.79
C ASP A 9 3.11 10.39 6.20
N ASP A 10 4.06 10.24 5.26
CA ASP A 10 4.72 11.36 4.60
C ASP A 10 3.78 11.98 3.58
N ILE A 11 3.36 13.24 3.84
CA ILE A 11 2.39 13.92 2.99
C ILE A 11 2.93 14.16 1.57
N ASN A 12 4.24 14.39 1.43
CA ASN A 12 4.82 14.66 0.11
C ASN A 12 4.81 13.42 -0.77
N ILE A 13 5.18 12.27 -0.19
CA ILE A 13 5.16 10.99 -0.91
C ILE A 13 3.72 10.61 -1.24
N ARG A 14 2.82 10.78 -0.30
CA ARG A 14 1.41 10.47 -0.48
C ARG A 14 0.79 11.29 -1.62
N GLU A 15 1.16 12.58 -1.73
CA GLU A 15 0.70 13.44 -2.82
C GLU A 15 1.22 12.98 -4.18
N ILE A 16 2.48 12.55 -4.25
CA ILE A 16 3.07 12.04 -5.49
C ILE A 16 2.33 10.78 -5.95
N GLU A 17 2.10 9.85 -5.03
CA GLU A 17 1.37 8.62 -5.31
C GLU A 17 -0.05 8.92 -5.79
N ARG A 18 -0.75 9.77 -5.05
CA ARG A 18 -2.13 10.16 -5.40
C ARG A 18 -2.20 10.78 -6.78
N TYR A 19 -1.33 11.74 -7.06
CA TYR A 19 -1.32 12.46 -8.35
C TYR A 19 -1.08 11.50 -9.50
N ALA A 20 -0.07 10.65 -9.37
CA ALA A 20 0.28 9.68 -10.41
C ALA A 20 -0.88 8.72 -10.69
N LEU A 21 -1.50 8.19 -9.64
CA LEU A 21 -2.56 7.20 -9.78
C LEU A 21 -3.87 7.81 -10.29
N LYS A 22 -4.22 9.00 -9.82
CA LYS A 22 -5.40 9.70 -10.34
C LYS A 22 -5.24 10.02 -11.82
N ASN A 23 -4.07 10.46 -12.24
CA ASN A 23 -3.81 10.72 -13.65
C ASN A 23 -3.85 9.46 -14.51
N SER A 24 -3.68 8.30 -13.90
CA SER A 24 -3.77 7.02 -14.60
C SER A 24 -5.19 6.44 -14.60
N GLY A 25 -6.16 7.16 -14.07
CA GLY A 25 -7.57 6.77 -14.11
C GLY A 25 -8.09 6.05 -12.89
N TYR A 26 -7.32 6.00 -11.79
CA TYR A 26 -7.76 5.36 -10.55
C TYR A 26 -8.42 6.36 -9.61
N GLU A 27 -9.34 5.86 -8.78
CA GLU A 27 -9.79 6.61 -7.61
C GLU A 27 -8.82 6.30 -6.47
N VAL A 28 -8.54 7.30 -5.63
CA VAL A 28 -7.54 7.16 -4.56
C VAL A 28 -8.10 7.68 -3.25
N GLU A 29 -7.92 6.90 -2.17
CA GLU A 29 -8.17 7.34 -0.81
C GLU A 29 -6.88 7.22 -0.01
N GLU A 30 -6.62 8.21 0.86
CA GLU A 30 -5.35 8.34 1.56
C GLU A 30 -5.54 8.20 3.07
N PHE A 31 -4.56 7.56 3.72
CA PHE A 31 -4.57 7.33 5.16
C PHE A 31 -3.18 7.55 5.73
N GLU A 32 -3.09 8.21 6.89
CA GLU A 32 -1.81 8.47 7.55
C GLU A 32 -1.33 7.30 8.40
N GLY A 33 -2.22 6.38 8.74
CA GLY A 33 -1.89 5.24 9.59
C GLY A 33 -3.01 4.22 9.61
N SER A 34 -2.87 3.23 10.49
CA SER A 34 -3.74 2.05 10.50
C SER A 34 -5.18 2.31 10.94
N ALA A 35 -5.41 3.15 11.94
CA ALA A 35 -6.75 3.33 12.50
C ALA A 35 -7.78 3.83 11.49
N PRO A 36 -7.55 4.96 10.78
CA PRO A 36 -8.51 5.40 9.77
C PRO A 36 -8.60 4.43 8.58
N PHE A 37 -7.48 3.78 8.25
CA PHE A 37 -7.44 2.81 7.16
C PHE A 37 -8.35 1.61 7.43
N PHE A 38 -8.22 0.97 8.59
CA PHE A 38 -9.06 -0.18 8.93
C PHE A 38 -10.52 0.19 9.10
N LYS A 39 -10.79 1.38 9.62
CA LYS A 39 -12.16 1.87 9.73
C LYS A 39 -12.81 1.96 8.35
N ARG A 40 -12.07 2.43 7.36
CA ARG A 40 -12.58 2.55 5.98
C ARG A 40 -12.75 1.18 5.34
N LEU A 41 -11.82 0.24 5.60
CA LEU A 41 -11.90 -1.13 5.08
C LEU A 41 -13.17 -1.85 5.51
N GLU A 42 -13.70 -1.55 6.69
CA GLU A 42 -14.94 -2.14 7.16
C GLU A 42 -16.12 -1.80 6.25
N LYS A 43 -16.05 -0.65 5.58
CA LYS A 43 -17.14 -0.14 4.74
C LYS A 43 -16.93 -0.45 3.26
N ASN A 44 -15.70 -0.35 2.79
CA ASN A 44 -15.38 -0.54 1.37
C ASN A 44 -14.03 -1.21 1.21
N ILE A 45 -13.99 -2.22 0.36
CA ILE A 45 -12.75 -2.94 0.03
C ILE A 45 -12.16 -2.34 -1.25
N PRO A 46 -10.90 -1.90 -1.24
CA PRO A 46 -10.28 -1.35 -2.44
C PRO A 46 -9.84 -2.44 -3.41
N SER A 47 -9.48 -2.03 -4.62
CA SER A 47 -8.92 -2.93 -5.61
C SER A 47 -7.43 -3.23 -5.36
N LEU A 48 -6.74 -2.33 -4.67
CA LEU A 48 -5.31 -2.46 -4.37
C LEU A 48 -4.95 -1.54 -3.20
N ILE A 49 -3.94 -1.92 -2.44
CA ILE A 49 -3.41 -1.15 -1.31
C ILE A 49 -1.92 -0.88 -1.53
N LEU A 50 -1.53 0.39 -1.44
CA LEU A 50 -0.12 0.79 -1.32
C LEU A 50 0.16 1.03 0.15
N LEU A 51 1.14 0.34 0.71
CA LEU A 51 1.36 0.30 2.15
C LEU A 51 2.83 0.50 2.49
N ASP A 52 3.14 1.53 3.28
CA ASP A 52 4.49 1.73 3.81
C ASP A 52 4.72 0.82 5.03
N ILE A 53 5.95 0.37 5.21
CA ILE A 53 6.34 -0.39 6.40
C ILE A 53 6.54 0.55 7.58
N MET A 54 7.25 1.67 7.37
CA MET A 54 7.66 2.58 8.44
C MET A 54 6.58 3.60 8.74
N LEU A 55 5.54 3.18 9.46
CA LEU A 55 4.45 4.05 9.88
C LEU A 55 4.51 4.30 11.39
N PRO A 56 4.06 5.48 11.85
CA PRO A 56 3.94 5.71 13.29
C PRO A 56 2.81 4.82 13.86
N GLY A 57 3.03 4.33 15.06
CA GLY A 57 2.08 3.42 15.69
C GLY A 57 2.21 2.00 15.16
N GLU A 58 1.24 1.54 14.41
CA GLU A 58 1.25 0.19 13.87
C GLU A 58 2.12 0.10 12.60
N ASP A 59 3.09 -0.79 12.61
CA ASP A 59 4.02 -1.04 11.52
C ASP A 59 3.28 -1.63 10.30
N GLY A 60 3.77 -1.30 9.10
CA GLY A 60 3.16 -1.80 7.86
C GLY A 60 3.15 -3.31 7.72
N LEU A 61 4.13 -4.02 8.27
CA LEU A 61 4.13 -5.49 8.26
C LEU A 61 3.02 -6.06 9.14
N ASP A 62 2.74 -5.41 10.28
CA ASP A 62 1.63 -5.79 11.14
C ASP A 62 0.28 -5.51 10.47
N ILE A 63 0.19 -4.38 9.77
CA ILE A 63 -1.01 -4.05 8.99
C ILE A 63 -1.25 -5.10 7.92
N LEU A 64 -0.22 -5.49 7.18
CA LEU A 64 -0.30 -6.52 6.15
C LEU A 64 -0.78 -7.85 6.74
N THR A 65 -0.24 -8.24 7.90
CA THR A 65 -0.66 -9.45 8.59
C THR A 65 -2.16 -9.43 8.90
N ARG A 66 -2.66 -8.28 9.37
CA ARG A 66 -4.10 -8.13 9.67
C ARG A 66 -4.93 -8.19 8.39
N ILE A 67 -4.47 -7.58 7.30
CA ILE A 67 -5.18 -7.64 6.01
C ILE A 67 -5.32 -9.08 5.55
N ARG A 68 -4.27 -9.86 5.64
CA ARG A 68 -4.27 -11.28 5.19
C ARG A 68 -5.05 -12.21 6.11
N ALA A 69 -5.19 -11.85 7.38
CA ALA A 69 -5.93 -12.65 8.35
C ALA A 69 -7.45 -12.50 8.23
N ASP A 70 -7.94 -11.43 7.64
CA ASP A 70 -9.38 -11.18 7.48
C ASP A 70 -9.84 -11.71 6.11
N LYS A 71 -10.84 -12.58 6.12
CA LYS A 71 -11.37 -13.18 4.88
C LYS A 71 -11.85 -12.14 3.87
N ALA A 72 -12.37 -11.01 4.35
CA ALA A 72 -12.87 -9.96 3.47
C ALA A 72 -11.75 -9.27 2.68
N THR A 73 -10.52 -9.27 3.19
CA THR A 73 -9.39 -8.57 2.60
C THR A 73 -8.22 -9.47 2.24
N ALA A 74 -8.34 -10.77 2.51
CA ALA A 74 -7.22 -11.72 2.37
C ALA A 74 -6.61 -11.74 0.96
N ASP A 75 -7.40 -11.47 -0.07
CA ASP A 75 -6.96 -11.55 -1.47
C ASP A 75 -6.72 -10.19 -2.12
N VAL A 76 -6.87 -9.09 -1.38
CA VAL A 76 -6.64 -7.76 -1.95
C VAL A 76 -5.16 -7.58 -2.27
N PRO A 77 -4.80 -7.19 -3.50
CA PRO A 77 -3.40 -6.94 -3.84
C PRO A 77 -2.79 -5.85 -2.97
N VAL A 78 -1.59 -6.11 -2.44
CA VAL A 78 -0.85 -5.16 -1.61
C VAL A 78 0.56 -4.97 -2.17
N ILE A 79 0.92 -3.72 -2.43
CA ILE A 79 2.29 -3.35 -2.79
C ILE A 79 2.89 -2.61 -1.59
N MET A 80 4.02 -3.10 -1.10
CA MET A 80 4.78 -2.41 -0.05
C MET A 80 5.62 -1.32 -0.71
N VAL A 81 5.49 -0.07 -0.25
CA VAL A 81 6.26 1.08 -0.78
C VAL A 81 7.04 1.67 0.38
N THR A 82 8.34 1.42 0.46
CA THR A 82 9.09 1.76 1.67
C THR A 82 10.57 2.02 1.39
N ALA A 83 11.22 2.73 2.32
CA ALA A 83 12.67 2.94 2.33
C ALA A 83 13.44 1.73 2.86
N LYS A 84 12.75 0.72 3.40
CA LYS A 84 13.39 -0.52 3.86
C LYS A 84 13.81 -1.35 2.65
N THR A 85 15.13 -1.34 2.36
CA THR A 85 15.67 -1.90 1.12
C THR A 85 16.47 -3.20 1.30
N SER A 86 16.68 -3.67 2.53
CA SER A 86 17.44 -4.90 2.72
C SER A 86 16.70 -6.09 2.13
N GLU A 87 17.46 -7.08 1.68
CA GLU A 87 16.90 -8.32 1.16
C GLU A 87 16.00 -8.99 2.18
N LEU A 88 16.42 -8.98 3.46
CA LEU A 88 15.64 -9.57 4.54
C LEU A 88 14.27 -8.88 4.70
N ASP A 89 14.23 -7.57 4.63
CA ASP A 89 12.97 -6.82 4.75
C ASP A 89 12.03 -7.15 3.59
N LYS A 90 12.56 -7.25 2.38
CA LYS A 90 11.78 -7.61 1.19
C LYS A 90 11.22 -9.03 1.31
N VAL A 91 12.04 -9.96 1.74
CA VAL A 91 11.63 -11.37 1.94
C VAL A 91 10.51 -11.43 2.99
N LYS A 92 10.65 -10.72 4.11
CA LYS A 92 9.61 -10.68 5.13
C LYS A 92 8.28 -10.17 4.58
N GLY A 93 8.31 -9.08 3.82
CA GLY A 93 7.10 -8.52 3.22
C GLY A 93 6.42 -9.51 2.28
N LEU A 94 7.19 -10.12 1.40
CA LEU A 94 6.66 -11.09 0.45
C LEU A 94 6.14 -12.35 1.16
N ASP A 95 6.86 -12.84 2.16
CA ASP A 95 6.44 -14.01 2.94
C ASP A 95 5.16 -13.76 3.73
N LEU A 96 4.93 -12.53 4.18
CA LEU A 96 3.69 -12.16 4.85
C LEU A 96 2.52 -11.96 3.90
N GLY A 97 2.77 -12.01 2.59
CA GLY A 97 1.73 -11.99 1.59
C GLY A 97 1.62 -10.70 0.78
N ALA A 98 2.67 -9.86 0.75
CA ALA A 98 2.70 -8.74 -0.19
C ALA A 98 2.84 -9.28 -1.62
N ASP A 99 2.15 -8.64 -2.56
CA ASP A 99 2.20 -9.04 -3.97
C ASP A 99 3.40 -8.42 -4.69
N ASP A 100 3.87 -7.28 -4.22
CA ASP A 100 5.03 -6.62 -4.79
C ASP A 100 5.67 -5.69 -3.76
N TYR A 101 6.85 -5.18 -4.07
CA TYR A 101 7.65 -4.36 -3.18
C TYR A 101 8.37 -3.28 -3.98
N ILE A 102 8.10 -2.02 -3.67
CA ILE A 102 8.74 -0.88 -4.32
C ILE A 102 9.58 -0.14 -3.29
N THR A 103 10.84 0.16 -3.64
CA THR A 103 11.75 0.89 -2.74
C THR A 103 11.72 2.38 -3.01
N LYS A 104 11.77 3.19 -1.94
CA LYS A 104 11.90 4.63 -2.03
C LYS A 104 13.38 5.02 -2.14
N PRO A 105 13.72 6.02 -2.93
CA PRO A 105 12.86 6.76 -3.84
C PRO A 105 12.47 5.91 -5.05
N PHE A 106 11.24 6.03 -5.51
CA PHE A 106 10.75 5.27 -6.68
C PHE A 106 10.51 6.20 -7.87
N GLY A 107 10.54 5.61 -9.07
CA GLY A 107 10.10 6.32 -10.27
C GLY A 107 8.59 6.25 -10.39
N VAL A 108 7.96 7.35 -10.81
CA VAL A 108 6.51 7.41 -10.98
C VAL A 108 6.04 6.39 -12.00
N MET A 109 6.79 6.22 -13.09
CA MET A 109 6.45 5.24 -14.13
C MET A 109 6.54 3.81 -13.62
N GLU A 110 7.52 3.52 -12.76
CA GLU A 110 7.63 2.21 -12.14
C GLU A 110 6.43 1.91 -11.24
N LEU A 111 6.03 2.88 -10.43
CA LEU A 111 4.85 2.75 -9.57
C LEU A 111 3.61 2.41 -10.38
N ILE A 112 3.36 3.18 -11.43
CA ILE A 112 2.20 2.98 -12.29
C ILE A 112 2.23 1.61 -12.96
N SER A 113 3.39 1.20 -13.46
CA SER A 113 3.53 -0.10 -14.13
C SER A 113 3.26 -1.27 -13.18
N ARG A 114 3.77 -1.19 -11.95
CA ARG A 114 3.55 -2.24 -10.96
C ARG A 114 2.11 -2.31 -10.51
N VAL A 115 1.45 -1.16 -10.35
CA VAL A 115 0.03 -1.11 -10.02
C VAL A 115 -0.80 -1.75 -11.13
N LYS A 116 -0.51 -1.44 -12.38
CA LYS A 116 -1.24 -2.01 -13.53
C LYS A 116 -1.04 -3.51 -13.65
N ALA A 117 0.09 -4.05 -13.22
CA ALA A 117 0.39 -5.46 -13.29
C ALA A 117 -0.45 -6.31 -12.32
N LEU A 118 -1.03 -5.70 -11.33
CA LEU A 118 -1.88 -6.35 -10.33
C LEU A 118 -3.35 -5.97 -10.54
#